data_b0bccf1054e46e25ceee5bea53fdc6bf
#
_entry.id   b0bccf1054e46e25ceee5bea53fdc6bf
#
_cell.length_a   1.000
_cell.length_b   1.000
_cell.length_c   1.000
_cell.angle_alpha   90.00
_cell.angle_beta   90.00
_cell.angle_gamma   90.00
#
_symmetry.space_group_name_H-M   'P 1'
#
loop_
_entity.id
_entity.type
_entity.pdbx_description
1 polymer ?
#
loop_
_entity_poly.entity_id
_entity_poly.type
_entity_poly.pdbx_seq_one_letter_code
_entity_poly.pdbx_strand_id
1 'polypeptide(L)'
;MIINNLKFFNKLFKIGNLNYFYFIYLVLLFVILSGIELISIAAIYPFIKLLITQDAVSFGYFDKFFQNIEKKDLILLMSLSLIVIFFLKNALSFLIRWRLAVFSWNSLVRLRKKLSTIYTNLPYEEFLHRGRNELLTNVKELTRVCIQALEGFLNLTSELLVISVIVFYLFYLNFFSTLVILLSFIFLIGLYYYFFKKRVVTYGDEHVAGENILTSSLNNIFAGLKEAKVLSKEDHFLNKVSFISEKISTVNIKNQLINNIPRHFLEIFFVSAAMLFIYFSVIKGHVYTDIILTIGVYAVAAFRIFPSTSKIIVSINDMIFAKAATDRIFKDLIDGHSIASNPKKQSLTNKKDILSHIEFKDVDFKYKNADQLVIKNINLKIKSKELIGIIGSSGIGKSTFVDIILGFLKPTKGNFNFVSNSMQNMTGNFASYLPQEPILVNGTIEENITFENQSDNKINNKKVNEALNFSDLKKFVDTLKNGTKTLLGDKGINLSIGQKQRLALARCFYFDREVMILDEPTSSLDDETQDNIFNNIKHLKGKKTIIIVSHNLKTLKVCDRIFRFENKTFSEIDINEKY
;
A
#
# COMPACT_ATOMS: atom_id res chain seq x y z
N MET A 1 27.85 -6.07 7.33
CA MET A 1 26.95 -6.47 6.26
C MET A 1 25.84 -7.40 6.77
N ILE A 2 26.15 -8.43 7.55
CA ILE A 2 25.19 -9.42 8.11
C ILE A 2 24.14 -8.77 9.01
N ILE A 3 24.51 -7.82 9.87
CA ILE A 3 23.58 -7.14 10.80
C ILE A 3 22.53 -6.30 10.05
N ASN A 4 22.87 -5.68 8.93
CA ASN A 4 21.92 -4.92 8.11
C ASN A 4 20.92 -5.84 7.39
N ASN A 5 21.34 -7.06 7.04
CA ASN A 5 20.45 -8.04 6.43
C ASN A 5 19.46 -8.63 7.47
N LEU A 6 19.91 -8.92 8.69
CA LEU A 6 19.02 -9.36 9.78
C LEU A 6 17.93 -8.32 10.10
N LYS A 7 18.30 -7.02 10.11
CA LYS A 7 17.31 -5.94 10.27
C LYS A 7 16.30 -5.89 9.12
N PHE A 8 16.74 -6.15 7.88
CA PHE A 8 15.87 -6.19 6.72
C PHE A 8 14.89 -7.38 6.78
N PHE A 9 15.36 -8.56 7.16
CA PHE A 9 14.50 -9.72 7.38
C PHE A 9 13.41 -9.46 8.44
N ASN A 10 13.79 -8.87 9.58
CA ASN A 10 12.82 -8.49 10.60
C ASN A 10 11.77 -7.49 10.09
N LYS A 11 12.14 -6.59 9.17
CA LYS A 11 11.18 -5.70 8.50
C LYS A 11 10.20 -6.49 7.66
N LEU A 12 10.67 -7.44 6.83
CA LEU A 12 9.81 -8.28 5.99
C LEU A 12 8.85 -9.14 6.84
N PHE A 13 9.32 -9.71 7.95
CA PHE A 13 8.46 -10.47 8.88
C PHE A 13 7.34 -9.60 9.44
N LYS A 14 7.64 -8.38 9.89
CA LYS A 14 6.64 -7.44 10.42
C LYS A 14 5.68 -6.95 9.33
N ILE A 15 6.16 -6.67 8.13
CA ILE A 15 5.35 -6.26 6.98
C ILE A 15 4.39 -7.38 6.57
N GLY A 16 4.88 -8.62 6.44
CA GLY A 16 4.08 -9.78 6.07
C GLY A 16 3.15 -10.29 7.17
N ASN A 17 3.30 -9.75 8.40
CA ASN A 17 2.65 -10.31 9.59
C ASN A 17 2.87 -11.81 9.70
N LEU A 18 4.12 -12.25 9.43
CA LEU A 18 4.55 -13.64 9.50
C LEU A 18 4.64 -14.05 10.97
N ASN A 19 3.76 -14.95 11.38
CA ASN A 19 3.88 -15.59 12.69
C ASN A 19 5.01 -16.63 12.63
N TYR A 20 5.86 -16.69 13.67
CA TYR A 20 6.94 -17.67 13.76
C TYR A 20 6.47 -19.11 13.58
N PHE A 21 5.31 -19.48 14.13
CA PHE A 21 4.74 -20.82 13.96
C PHE A 21 4.41 -21.13 12.49
N TYR A 22 3.86 -20.16 11.75
CA TYR A 22 3.55 -20.35 10.34
C TYR A 22 4.83 -20.44 9.50
N PHE A 23 5.86 -19.67 9.83
CA PHE A 23 7.16 -19.77 9.17
C PHE A 23 7.80 -21.15 9.41
N ILE A 24 7.81 -21.66 10.65
CA ILE A 24 8.31 -23.00 10.97
C ILE A 24 7.52 -24.07 10.18
N TYR A 25 6.19 -23.94 10.12
CA TYR A 25 5.37 -24.84 9.30
C TYR A 25 5.80 -24.85 7.83
N LEU A 26 6.06 -23.67 7.21
CA LEU A 26 6.56 -23.60 5.83
C LEU A 26 7.95 -24.23 5.69
N VAL A 27 8.84 -23.99 6.64
CA VAL A 27 10.20 -24.58 6.63
C VAL A 27 10.11 -26.11 6.72
N LEU A 28 9.23 -26.67 7.55
CA LEU A 28 9.00 -28.11 7.61
C LEU A 28 8.52 -28.67 6.25
N LEU A 29 7.60 -27.98 5.58
CA LEU A 29 7.17 -28.36 4.22
C LEU A 29 8.32 -28.31 3.22
N PHE A 30 9.21 -27.31 3.32
CA PHE A 30 10.40 -27.22 2.46
C PHE A 30 11.39 -28.34 2.74
N VAL A 31 11.57 -28.75 3.99
CA VAL A 31 12.41 -29.89 4.36
C VAL A 31 11.84 -31.19 3.78
N ILE A 32 10.54 -31.43 3.88
CA ILE A 32 9.88 -32.59 3.26
C ILE A 32 10.08 -32.59 1.75
N LEU A 33 9.88 -31.44 1.10
CA LEU A 33 10.09 -31.30 -0.34
C LEU A 33 11.55 -31.62 -0.72
N SER A 34 12.52 -31.09 0.02
CA SER A 34 13.94 -31.32 -0.25
C SER A 34 14.34 -32.78 -0.05
N GLY A 35 13.72 -33.50 0.90
CA GLY A 35 13.89 -34.94 1.10
C GLY A 35 13.37 -35.77 -0.08
N ILE A 36 12.17 -35.47 -0.59
CA ILE A 36 11.60 -36.15 -1.75
C ILE A 36 12.41 -35.84 -3.02
N GLU A 37 12.91 -34.61 -3.16
CA GLU A 37 13.80 -34.23 -4.24
C GLU A 37 15.12 -35.03 -4.20
N LEU A 38 15.70 -35.23 -3.02
CA LEU A 38 16.88 -36.05 -2.83
C LEU A 38 16.60 -37.50 -3.29
N ILE A 39 15.50 -38.09 -2.81
CA ILE A 39 15.12 -39.47 -3.20
C ILE A 39 14.97 -39.58 -4.72
N SER A 40 14.34 -38.59 -5.37
CA SER A 40 14.15 -38.58 -6.81
C SER A 40 15.46 -38.57 -7.61
N ILE A 41 16.47 -37.84 -7.14
CA ILE A 41 17.80 -37.75 -7.77
C ILE A 41 18.62 -38.99 -7.42
N ALA A 42 18.61 -39.42 -6.15
CA ALA A 42 19.37 -40.57 -5.70
C ALA A 42 18.93 -41.88 -6.38
N ALA A 43 17.64 -42.02 -6.67
CA ALA A 43 17.10 -43.21 -7.34
C ALA A 43 17.53 -43.34 -8.82
N ILE A 44 18.02 -42.25 -9.43
CA ILE A 44 18.49 -42.30 -10.84
C ILE A 44 19.86 -42.98 -10.96
N TYR A 45 20.74 -42.84 -9.95
CA TYR A 45 22.07 -43.47 -9.98
C TYR A 45 21.99 -45.01 -10.13
N PRO A 46 21.28 -45.74 -9.26
CA PRO A 46 21.15 -47.20 -9.41
C PRO A 46 20.41 -47.61 -10.70
N PHE A 47 19.46 -46.79 -11.18
CA PHE A 47 18.77 -47.03 -12.43
C PHE A 47 19.71 -46.94 -13.63
N ILE A 48 20.54 -45.92 -13.75
CA ILE A 48 21.54 -45.81 -14.81
C ILE A 48 22.57 -46.94 -14.72
N LYS A 49 23.02 -47.28 -13.51
CA LYS A 49 23.95 -48.37 -13.28
C LYS A 49 23.38 -49.69 -13.76
N LEU A 50 22.11 -50.00 -13.48
CA LEU A 50 21.41 -51.19 -13.92
C LEU A 50 21.32 -51.30 -15.45
N LEU A 51 21.21 -50.15 -16.15
CA LEU A 51 21.17 -50.13 -17.62
C LEU A 51 22.53 -50.41 -18.27
N ILE A 52 23.63 -49.94 -17.65
CA ILE A 52 24.97 -49.98 -18.23
C ILE A 52 25.71 -51.28 -17.86
N THR A 53 25.62 -51.75 -16.61
CA THR A 53 26.34 -52.92 -16.14
C THR A 53 25.56 -54.21 -16.39
N GLN A 54 26.27 -55.28 -16.80
CA GLN A 54 25.68 -56.63 -16.93
C GLN A 54 25.57 -57.34 -15.58
N ASP A 55 26.32 -56.94 -14.60
CA ASP A 55 26.38 -57.54 -13.28
C ASP A 55 25.20 -57.12 -12.39
N ALA A 56 24.91 -57.97 -11.38
CA ALA A 56 23.90 -57.68 -10.37
C ALA A 56 24.25 -56.38 -9.62
N VAL A 57 23.35 -55.38 -9.68
CA VAL A 57 23.54 -54.09 -8.97
C VAL A 57 23.22 -54.32 -7.51
N SER A 58 24.18 -54.07 -6.62
CA SER A 58 23.94 -54.06 -5.18
C SER A 58 23.15 -52.81 -4.82
N PHE A 59 21.99 -53.00 -4.21
CA PHE A 59 21.13 -51.96 -3.65
C PHE A 59 21.34 -51.79 -2.13
N GLY A 60 22.43 -52.34 -1.57
CA GLY A 60 22.73 -52.27 -0.15
C GLY A 60 21.69 -53.00 0.70
N TYR A 61 21.03 -52.31 1.60
CA TYR A 61 20.01 -52.93 2.48
C TYR A 61 18.81 -53.54 1.75
N PHE A 62 18.57 -53.18 0.50
CA PHE A 62 17.45 -53.69 -0.33
C PHE A 62 17.81 -54.88 -1.18
N ASP A 63 19.04 -55.36 -1.19
CA ASP A 63 19.49 -56.49 -2.02
C ASP A 63 18.63 -57.74 -1.81
N LYS A 64 18.21 -58.01 -0.58
CA LYS A 64 17.37 -59.16 -0.23
C LYS A 64 16.00 -59.13 -0.91
N PHE A 65 15.47 -57.98 -1.23
CA PHE A 65 14.17 -57.85 -1.89
C PHE A 65 14.25 -58.03 -3.42
N PHE A 66 15.42 -57.81 -4.02
CA PHE A 66 15.59 -57.76 -5.46
C PHE A 66 16.38 -58.96 -6.01
N GLN A 67 16.94 -59.85 -5.17
CA GLN A 67 17.77 -61.00 -5.57
C GLN A 67 17.08 -62.01 -6.49
N ASN A 68 15.74 -62.13 -6.44
CA ASN A 68 14.97 -63.13 -7.20
C ASN A 68 14.22 -62.51 -8.39
N ILE A 69 14.45 -61.22 -8.76
CA ILE A 69 13.74 -60.55 -9.83
C ILE A 69 14.63 -60.55 -11.08
N GLU A 70 14.08 -60.93 -12.22
CA GLU A 70 14.79 -60.82 -13.49
C GLU A 70 15.16 -59.36 -13.79
N LYS A 71 16.33 -59.14 -14.40
CA LYS A 71 16.84 -57.78 -14.72
C LYS A 71 15.81 -56.95 -15.50
N LYS A 72 15.07 -57.59 -16.43
CA LYS A 72 14.02 -56.93 -17.22
C LYS A 72 12.89 -56.37 -16.33
N ASP A 73 12.39 -57.18 -15.41
CA ASP A 73 11.31 -56.81 -14.51
C ASP A 73 11.76 -55.75 -13.49
N LEU A 74 13.03 -55.83 -13.07
CA LEU A 74 13.63 -54.81 -12.19
C LEU A 74 13.72 -53.45 -12.88
N ILE A 75 14.10 -53.40 -14.17
CA ILE A 75 14.11 -52.15 -14.95
C ILE A 75 12.70 -51.57 -15.08
N LEU A 76 11.69 -52.41 -15.36
CA LEU A 76 10.30 -51.96 -15.46
C LEU A 76 9.78 -51.42 -14.13
N LEU A 77 10.04 -52.13 -13.03
CA LEU A 77 9.63 -51.70 -11.68
C LEU A 77 10.30 -50.39 -11.27
N MET A 78 11.60 -50.24 -11.50
CA MET A 78 12.31 -48.98 -11.22
C MET A 78 11.82 -47.82 -12.08
N SER A 79 11.54 -48.07 -13.37
CA SER A 79 10.98 -47.03 -14.26
C SER A 79 9.64 -46.55 -13.75
N LEU A 80 8.75 -47.46 -13.34
CA LEU A 80 7.44 -47.10 -12.80
C LEU A 80 7.57 -46.37 -11.47
N SER A 81 8.46 -46.83 -10.58
CA SER A 81 8.71 -46.17 -9.29
C SER A 81 9.23 -44.74 -9.45
N LEU A 82 10.14 -44.52 -10.41
CA LEU A 82 10.63 -43.18 -10.73
C LEU A 82 9.49 -42.25 -11.20
N ILE A 83 8.61 -42.73 -12.09
CA ILE A 83 7.44 -41.96 -12.55
C ILE A 83 6.58 -41.55 -11.36
N VAL A 84 6.28 -42.50 -10.45
CA VAL A 84 5.47 -42.21 -9.24
C VAL A 84 6.17 -41.20 -8.33
N ILE A 85 7.47 -41.36 -8.08
CA ILE A 85 8.24 -40.44 -7.24
C ILE A 85 8.23 -39.03 -7.84
N PHE A 86 8.46 -38.89 -9.15
CA PHE A 86 8.43 -37.59 -9.83
C PHE A 86 7.04 -36.96 -9.83
N PHE A 87 5.98 -37.77 -9.97
CA PHE A 87 4.61 -37.28 -9.88
C PHE A 87 4.31 -36.75 -8.47
N LEU A 88 4.60 -37.50 -7.42
CA LEU A 88 4.39 -37.08 -6.01
C LEU A 88 5.19 -35.82 -5.67
N LYS A 89 6.45 -35.77 -6.09
CA LYS A 89 7.31 -34.60 -5.93
C LYS A 89 6.69 -33.34 -6.54
N ASN A 90 6.25 -33.43 -7.80
CA ASN A 90 5.69 -32.26 -8.49
C ASN A 90 4.33 -31.86 -7.91
N ALA A 91 3.49 -32.82 -7.50
CA ALA A 91 2.23 -32.54 -6.80
C ALA A 91 2.47 -31.80 -5.48
N LEU A 92 3.44 -32.27 -4.68
CA LEU A 92 3.80 -31.59 -3.42
C LEU A 92 4.38 -30.19 -3.67
N SER A 93 5.28 -30.04 -4.66
CA SER A 93 5.84 -28.75 -5.04
C SER A 93 4.74 -27.76 -5.47
N PHE A 94 3.74 -28.22 -6.22
CA PHE A 94 2.59 -27.43 -6.61
C PHE A 94 1.76 -26.98 -5.40
N LEU A 95 1.46 -27.90 -4.47
CA LEU A 95 0.72 -27.58 -3.24
C LEU A 95 1.44 -26.53 -2.39
N ILE A 96 2.75 -26.64 -2.25
CA ILE A 96 3.57 -25.68 -1.50
C ILE A 96 3.52 -24.30 -2.18
N ARG A 97 3.70 -24.24 -3.49
CA ARG A 97 3.61 -22.97 -4.25
C ARG A 97 2.24 -22.33 -4.14
N TRP A 98 1.17 -23.12 -4.21
CA TRP A 98 -0.19 -22.63 -4.00
C TRP A 98 -0.35 -22.02 -2.60
N ARG A 99 0.13 -22.69 -1.54
CA ARG A 99 0.11 -22.16 -0.17
C ARG A 99 0.89 -20.86 -0.03
N LEU A 100 2.06 -20.76 -0.65
CA LEU A 100 2.86 -19.54 -0.67
C LEU A 100 2.11 -18.38 -1.35
N ALA A 101 1.51 -18.63 -2.51
CA ALA A 101 0.74 -17.63 -3.23
C ALA A 101 -0.45 -17.12 -2.39
N VAL A 102 -1.24 -18.02 -1.79
CA VAL A 102 -2.35 -17.65 -0.90
C VAL A 102 -1.86 -16.82 0.28
N PHE A 103 -0.74 -17.20 0.89
CA PHE A 103 -0.16 -16.44 2.00
C PHE A 103 0.27 -15.03 1.57
N SER A 104 0.96 -14.90 0.44
CA SER A 104 1.46 -13.62 -0.09
C SER A 104 0.32 -12.65 -0.41
N TRP A 105 -0.69 -13.11 -1.15
CA TRP A 105 -1.84 -12.28 -1.50
C TRP A 105 -2.66 -11.87 -0.28
N ASN A 106 -2.88 -12.76 0.67
CA ASN A 106 -3.53 -12.41 1.93
C ASN A 106 -2.70 -11.42 2.77
N SER A 107 -1.37 -11.52 2.72
CA SER A 107 -0.48 -10.56 3.38
C SER A 107 -0.56 -9.19 2.73
N LEU A 108 -0.69 -9.12 1.38
CA LEU A 108 -0.93 -7.87 0.67
C LEU A 108 -2.22 -7.17 1.14
N VAL A 109 -3.32 -7.94 1.24
CA VAL A 109 -4.62 -7.40 1.71
C VAL A 109 -4.49 -6.84 3.13
N ARG A 110 -3.85 -7.61 4.04
CA ARG A 110 -3.62 -7.16 5.43
C ARG A 110 -2.76 -5.91 5.51
N LEU A 111 -1.68 -5.86 4.70
CA LEU A 111 -0.77 -4.72 4.66
C LEU A 111 -1.47 -3.45 4.15
N ARG A 112 -2.23 -3.56 3.06
CA ARG A 112 -3.02 -2.45 2.52
C ARG A 112 -4.04 -1.93 3.52
N LYS A 113 -4.80 -2.83 4.16
CA LYS A 113 -5.75 -2.46 5.21
C LYS A 113 -5.06 -1.71 6.35
N LYS A 114 -3.91 -2.24 6.84
CA LYS A 114 -3.16 -1.63 7.94
C LYS A 114 -2.63 -0.24 7.57
N LEU A 115 -2.03 -0.08 6.37
CA LEU A 115 -1.56 1.22 5.90
C LEU A 115 -2.69 2.21 5.69
N SER A 116 -3.81 1.78 5.08
CA SER A 116 -4.98 2.64 4.92
C SER A 116 -5.49 3.12 6.28
N THR A 117 -5.55 2.24 7.30
CA THR A 117 -5.93 2.63 8.66
C THR A 117 -4.94 3.64 9.26
N ILE A 118 -3.63 3.46 9.04
CA ILE A 118 -2.61 4.40 9.51
C ILE A 118 -2.79 5.75 8.83
N TYR A 119 -2.94 5.76 7.50
CA TYR A 119 -3.03 7.00 6.72
C TYR A 119 -4.32 7.77 6.98
N THR A 120 -5.43 7.09 7.27
CA THR A 120 -6.68 7.76 7.69
C THR A 120 -6.60 8.36 9.10
N ASN A 121 -5.65 7.91 9.93
CA ASN A 121 -5.42 8.44 11.27
C ASN A 121 -4.20 9.39 11.35
N LEU A 122 -3.55 9.70 10.23
CA LEU A 122 -2.47 10.68 10.20
C LEU A 122 -2.96 12.06 10.65
N PRO A 123 -2.14 12.84 11.38
CA PRO A 123 -2.40 14.26 11.57
C PRO A 123 -2.59 14.94 10.21
N TYR A 124 -3.61 15.80 10.12
CA TYR A 124 -3.95 16.46 8.84
C TYR A 124 -2.80 17.27 8.26
N GLU A 125 -2.00 17.92 9.12
CA GLU A 125 -0.78 18.63 8.71
C GLU A 125 0.23 17.72 8.02
N GLU A 126 0.40 16.47 8.50
CA GLU A 126 1.29 15.50 7.88
C GLU A 126 0.72 14.97 6.56
N PHE A 127 -0.61 14.80 6.47
CA PHE A 127 -1.29 14.48 5.23
C PHE A 127 -1.07 15.56 4.16
N LEU A 128 -1.20 16.85 4.52
CA LEU A 128 -0.93 17.97 3.60
C LEU A 128 0.53 17.99 3.13
N HIS A 129 1.48 17.72 4.04
CA HIS A 129 2.90 17.71 3.71
C HIS A 129 3.29 16.57 2.76
N ARG A 130 2.78 15.36 2.99
CA ARG A 130 3.09 14.18 2.15
C ARG A 130 2.36 14.21 0.81
N GLY A 131 1.16 14.74 0.80
CA GLY A 131 0.29 14.79 -0.36
C GLY A 131 -0.39 13.45 -0.69
N ARG A 132 -1.56 13.56 -1.29
CA ARG A 132 -2.44 12.42 -1.66
C ARG A 132 -1.74 11.39 -2.55
N ASN A 133 -0.97 11.85 -3.54
CA ASN A 133 -0.37 10.97 -4.55
C ASN A 133 0.68 10.03 -3.96
N GLU A 134 1.46 10.53 -3.01
CA GLU A 134 2.44 9.71 -2.29
C GLU A 134 1.77 8.57 -1.52
N LEU A 135 0.72 8.88 -0.76
CA LEU A 135 0.00 7.88 0.03
C LEU A 135 -0.69 6.83 -0.86
N LEU A 136 -1.26 7.25 -1.99
CA LEU A 136 -1.84 6.34 -2.98
C LEU A 136 -0.78 5.39 -3.56
N THR A 137 0.38 5.90 -3.97
CA THR A 137 1.48 5.08 -4.49
C THR A 137 1.97 4.09 -3.44
N ASN A 138 2.11 4.52 -2.18
CA ASN A 138 2.52 3.66 -1.08
C ASN A 138 1.55 2.48 -0.89
N VAL A 139 0.24 2.73 -0.88
CA VAL A 139 -0.77 1.68 -0.69
C VAL A 139 -0.91 0.79 -1.93
N LYS A 140 -0.84 1.34 -3.15
CA LYS A 140 -1.11 0.60 -4.37
C LYS A 140 0.12 -0.18 -4.85
N GLU A 141 1.25 0.52 -5.06
CA GLU A 141 2.44 -0.04 -5.71
C GLU A 141 3.50 -0.52 -4.71
N LEU A 142 3.87 0.31 -3.73
CA LEU A 142 4.97 -0.07 -2.83
C LEU A 142 4.62 -1.27 -1.96
N THR A 143 3.35 -1.45 -1.57
CA THR A 143 2.92 -2.68 -0.87
C THR A 143 3.14 -3.92 -1.72
N ARG A 144 2.89 -3.85 -3.05
CA ARG A 144 3.11 -4.95 -3.99
C ARG A 144 4.59 -5.33 -4.06
N VAL A 145 5.46 -4.33 -4.20
CA VAL A 145 6.93 -4.52 -4.22
C VAL A 145 7.43 -5.14 -2.91
N CYS A 146 6.89 -4.73 -1.75
CA CYS A 146 7.23 -5.33 -0.45
C CYS A 146 6.82 -6.80 -0.35
N ILE A 147 5.63 -7.15 -0.85
CA ILE A 147 5.17 -8.56 -0.84
C ILE A 147 5.97 -9.41 -1.82
N GLN A 148 6.37 -8.87 -2.96
CA GLN A 148 7.29 -9.56 -3.89
C GLN A 148 8.63 -9.87 -3.23
N ALA A 149 9.19 -8.95 -2.42
CA ALA A 149 10.38 -9.22 -1.62
C ALA A 149 10.15 -10.31 -0.55
N LEU A 150 8.96 -10.35 0.06
CA LEU A 150 8.59 -11.41 1.01
C LEU A 150 8.51 -12.78 0.32
N GLU A 151 7.90 -12.85 -0.87
CA GLU A 151 7.90 -14.06 -1.69
C GLU A 151 9.31 -14.49 -2.06
N GLY A 152 10.16 -13.54 -2.46
CA GLY A 152 11.57 -13.77 -2.72
C GLY A 152 12.28 -14.39 -1.51
N PHE A 153 12.03 -13.87 -0.29
CA PHE A 153 12.60 -14.43 0.93
C PHE A 153 12.17 -15.89 1.19
N LEU A 154 10.89 -16.20 1.02
CA LEU A 154 10.35 -17.56 1.22
C LEU A 154 10.88 -18.53 0.15
N ASN A 155 10.97 -18.08 -1.10
CA ASN A 155 11.57 -18.85 -2.18
C ASN A 155 13.06 -19.10 -1.94
N LEU A 156 13.80 -18.08 -1.47
CA LEU A 156 15.21 -18.21 -1.11
C LEU A 156 15.42 -19.32 -0.07
N THR A 157 14.62 -19.31 1.02
CA THR A 157 14.72 -20.33 2.07
C THR A 157 14.43 -21.74 1.55
N SER A 158 13.41 -21.88 0.71
CA SER A 158 13.05 -23.17 0.09
C SER A 158 14.17 -23.70 -0.80
N GLU A 159 14.68 -22.88 -1.74
CA GLU A 159 15.68 -23.33 -2.71
C GLU A 159 17.06 -23.55 -2.06
N LEU A 160 17.39 -22.81 -0.99
CA LEU A 160 18.61 -23.07 -0.20
C LEU A 160 18.57 -24.45 0.47
N LEU A 161 17.43 -24.85 1.04
CA LEU A 161 17.27 -26.18 1.63
C LEU A 161 17.42 -27.27 0.57
N VAL A 162 16.78 -27.12 -0.58
CA VAL A 162 16.88 -28.07 -1.69
C VAL A 162 18.32 -28.22 -2.17
N ILE A 163 19.03 -27.11 -2.43
CA ILE A 163 20.42 -27.15 -2.88
C ILE A 163 21.32 -27.79 -1.82
N SER A 164 21.15 -27.43 -0.53
CA SER A 164 22.00 -27.97 0.52
C SER A 164 21.91 -29.50 0.63
N VAL A 165 20.71 -30.06 0.49
CA VAL A 165 20.48 -31.51 0.54
C VAL A 165 21.09 -32.20 -0.70
N ILE A 166 20.95 -31.62 -1.90
CA ILE A 166 21.54 -32.16 -3.12
C ILE A 166 23.07 -32.13 -3.05
N VAL A 167 23.65 -30.99 -2.61
CA VAL A 167 25.11 -30.84 -2.47
C VAL A 167 25.65 -31.83 -1.46
N PHE A 168 24.95 -32.05 -0.32
CA PHE A 168 25.34 -33.07 0.65
C PHE A 168 25.39 -34.48 0.03
N TYR A 169 24.40 -34.87 -0.79
CA TYR A 169 24.39 -36.11 -1.51
C TYR A 169 25.56 -36.24 -2.51
N LEU A 170 25.85 -35.19 -3.27
CA LEU A 170 26.99 -35.16 -4.18
C LEU A 170 28.33 -35.28 -3.45
N PHE A 171 28.49 -34.70 -2.27
CA PHE A 171 29.67 -34.91 -1.42
C PHE A 171 29.84 -36.35 -0.98
N TYR A 172 28.76 -37.07 -0.71
CA TYR A 172 28.79 -38.48 -0.39
C TYR A 172 29.28 -39.32 -1.59
N LEU A 173 28.89 -38.95 -2.82
CA LEU A 173 29.33 -39.68 -4.04
C LEU A 173 30.79 -39.41 -4.41
N ASN A 174 31.18 -38.13 -4.44
CA ASN A 174 32.56 -37.72 -4.76
C ASN A 174 32.89 -36.38 -4.13
N PHE A 175 33.62 -36.40 -3.01
CA PHE A 175 33.94 -35.23 -2.22
C PHE A 175 34.73 -34.17 -3.01
N PHE A 176 35.82 -34.60 -3.70
CA PHE A 176 36.74 -33.65 -4.33
C PHE A 176 36.10 -32.94 -5.53
N SER A 177 35.43 -33.68 -6.42
CA SER A 177 34.75 -33.10 -7.58
C SER A 177 33.63 -32.12 -7.16
N THR A 178 32.87 -32.48 -6.13
CA THR A 178 31.79 -31.64 -5.60
C THR A 178 32.34 -30.35 -4.96
N LEU A 179 33.47 -30.46 -4.22
CA LEU A 179 34.13 -29.31 -3.61
C LEU A 179 34.59 -28.31 -4.67
N VAL A 180 35.23 -28.74 -5.74
CA VAL A 180 35.68 -27.89 -6.84
C VAL A 180 34.51 -27.17 -7.51
N ILE A 181 33.42 -27.91 -7.82
CA ILE A 181 32.23 -27.36 -8.43
C ILE A 181 31.59 -26.34 -7.49
N LEU A 182 31.45 -26.62 -6.20
CA LEU A 182 30.85 -25.72 -5.22
C LEU A 182 31.65 -24.43 -5.07
N LEU A 183 32.98 -24.49 -4.95
CA LEU A 183 33.84 -23.32 -4.82
C LEU A 183 33.78 -22.43 -6.06
N SER A 184 33.83 -23.02 -7.25
CA SER A 184 33.68 -22.25 -8.50
C SER A 184 32.29 -21.62 -8.63
N PHE A 185 31.26 -22.28 -8.15
CA PHE A 185 29.89 -21.74 -8.10
C PHE A 185 29.77 -20.53 -7.16
N ILE A 186 30.31 -20.64 -5.94
CA ILE A 186 30.35 -19.53 -4.96
C ILE A 186 31.15 -18.35 -5.52
N PHE A 187 32.26 -18.63 -6.20
CA PHE A 187 33.07 -17.60 -6.85
C PHE A 187 32.28 -16.85 -7.93
N LEU A 188 31.56 -17.55 -8.82
CA LEU A 188 30.75 -16.94 -9.87
C LEU A 188 29.60 -16.09 -9.31
N ILE A 189 28.92 -16.58 -8.28
CA ILE A 189 27.86 -15.83 -7.61
C ILE A 189 28.45 -14.57 -6.93
N GLY A 190 29.60 -14.71 -6.27
CA GLY A 190 30.32 -13.58 -5.65
C GLY A 190 30.68 -12.50 -6.66
N LEU A 191 31.22 -12.92 -7.82
CA LEU A 191 31.57 -12.04 -8.94
C LEU A 191 30.32 -11.31 -9.49
N TYR A 192 29.22 -12.05 -9.69
CA TYR A 192 27.95 -11.47 -10.11
C TYR A 192 27.47 -10.38 -9.14
N TYR A 193 27.45 -10.64 -7.83
CA TYR A 193 27.01 -9.66 -6.84
C TYR A 193 27.95 -8.45 -6.76
N TYR A 194 29.24 -8.64 -6.93
CA TYR A 194 30.22 -7.55 -6.95
C TYR A 194 29.88 -6.53 -8.05
N PHE A 195 29.52 -6.99 -9.26
CA PHE A 195 29.22 -6.12 -10.39
C PHE A 195 27.81 -5.54 -10.39
N PHE A 196 26.80 -6.30 -9.97
CA PHE A 196 25.40 -5.92 -10.21
C PHE A 196 24.64 -5.40 -8.98
N LYS A 197 25.03 -5.72 -7.76
CA LYS A 197 24.32 -5.33 -6.54
C LYS A 197 24.02 -3.84 -6.45
N LYS A 198 25.01 -2.98 -6.71
CA LYS A 198 24.84 -1.51 -6.63
C LYS A 198 23.81 -1.01 -7.65
N ARG A 199 23.84 -1.58 -8.86
CA ARG A 199 22.88 -1.23 -9.92
C ARG A 199 21.45 -1.61 -9.55
N VAL A 200 21.24 -2.80 -9.00
CA VAL A 200 19.91 -3.26 -8.56
C VAL A 200 19.33 -2.35 -7.47
N VAL A 201 20.15 -1.88 -6.52
CA VAL A 201 19.72 -0.89 -5.51
C VAL A 201 19.25 0.40 -6.18
N THR A 202 20.09 0.96 -7.08
CA THR A 202 19.75 2.21 -7.78
C THR A 202 18.45 2.06 -8.59
N TYR A 203 18.26 0.93 -9.27
CA TYR A 203 17.03 0.67 -10.02
C TYR A 203 15.79 0.58 -9.11
N GLY A 204 15.93 0.04 -7.90
CA GLY A 204 14.85 0.05 -6.90
C GLY A 204 14.47 1.47 -6.46
N ASP A 205 15.46 2.32 -6.21
CA ASP A 205 15.25 3.72 -5.83
C ASP A 205 14.59 4.52 -6.97
N GLU A 206 15.09 4.35 -8.21
CA GLU A 206 14.53 4.98 -9.40
C GLU A 206 13.10 4.52 -9.70
N HIS A 207 12.80 3.24 -9.49
CA HIS A 207 11.46 2.70 -9.65
C HIS A 207 10.47 3.35 -8.68
N VAL A 208 10.80 3.43 -7.39
CA VAL A 208 9.95 4.06 -6.36
C VAL A 208 9.71 5.54 -6.68
N ALA A 209 10.76 6.27 -7.08
CA ALA A 209 10.64 7.68 -7.45
C ALA A 209 9.78 7.86 -8.71
N GLY A 210 9.99 7.01 -9.72
CA GLY A 210 9.24 7.03 -10.97
C GLY A 210 7.74 6.79 -10.78
N GLU A 211 7.36 5.80 -9.98
CA GLU A 211 5.96 5.47 -9.69
C GLU A 211 5.22 6.63 -8.99
N ASN A 212 5.89 7.35 -8.08
CA ASN A 212 5.31 8.53 -7.46
C ASN A 212 5.02 9.64 -8.47
N ILE A 213 5.97 9.90 -9.39
CA ILE A 213 5.82 10.92 -10.41
C ILE A 213 4.76 10.50 -11.44
N LEU A 214 4.72 9.22 -11.82
CA LEU A 214 3.71 8.68 -12.73
C LEU A 214 2.31 8.83 -12.17
N THR A 215 2.09 8.42 -10.92
CA THR A 215 0.79 8.57 -10.23
C THR A 215 0.35 10.04 -10.19
N SER A 216 1.28 10.96 -9.88
CA SER A 216 0.98 12.39 -9.89
C SER A 216 0.62 12.91 -11.30
N SER A 217 1.36 12.47 -12.33
CA SER A 217 1.13 12.90 -13.70
C SER A 217 -0.21 12.39 -14.25
N LEU A 218 -0.59 11.14 -13.94
CA LEU A 218 -1.89 10.58 -14.30
C LEU A 218 -3.04 11.31 -13.61
N ASN A 219 -2.90 11.63 -12.33
CA ASN A 219 -3.92 12.41 -11.63
C ASN A 219 -4.06 13.81 -12.23
N ASN A 220 -2.97 14.47 -12.62
CA ASN A 220 -3.00 15.81 -13.21
C ASN A 220 -3.66 15.81 -14.58
N ILE A 221 -3.40 14.81 -15.45
CA ILE A 221 -4.05 14.75 -16.78
C ILE A 221 -5.56 14.55 -16.66
N PHE A 222 -6.02 13.67 -15.75
CA PHE A 222 -7.44 13.43 -15.60
C PHE A 222 -8.16 14.58 -14.89
N ALA A 223 -7.52 15.25 -13.92
CA ALA A 223 -8.08 16.42 -13.27
C ALA A 223 -8.20 17.61 -14.24
N GLY A 224 -7.18 17.84 -15.10
CA GLY A 224 -7.14 18.93 -16.06
C GLY A 224 -7.60 18.57 -17.49
N LEU A 225 -8.32 17.43 -17.67
CA LEU A 225 -8.65 16.92 -19.01
C LEU A 225 -9.54 17.89 -19.81
N LYS A 226 -10.47 18.57 -19.17
CA LYS A 226 -11.37 19.54 -19.81
C LYS A 226 -10.59 20.72 -20.37
N GLU A 227 -9.72 21.29 -19.55
CA GLU A 227 -8.86 22.42 -19.94
C GLU A 227 -7.88 22.01 -21.04
N ALA A 228 -7.26 20.84 -20.90
CA ALA A 228 -6.36 20.29 -21.92
C ALA A 228 -7.06 20.17 -23.27
N LYS A 229 -8.30 19.65 -23.31
CA LYS A 229 -9.10 19.52 -24.54
C LYS A 229 -9.48 20.87 -25.15
N VAL A 230 -9.93 21.82 -24.32
CA VAL A 230 -10.32 23.15 -24.81
C VAL A 230 -9.13 23.88 -25.42
N LEU A 231 -7.93 23.71 -24.85
CA LEU A 231 -6.70 24.33 -25.30
C LEU A 231 -5.94 23.50 -26.37
N SER A 232 -6.43 22.31 -26.75
CA SER A 232 -5.75 21.36 -27.64
C SER A 232 -4.30 21.09 -27.19
N LYS A 233 -4.12 20.84 -25.88
CA LYS A 233 -2.81 20.63 -25.23
C LYS A 233 -2.69 19.24 -24.58
N GLU A 234 -3.47 18.28 -25.04
CA GLU A 234 -3.43 16.90 -24.54
C GLU A 234 -2.03 16.30 -24.66
N ASP A 235 -1.33 16.58 -25.77
CA ASP A 235 0.01 16.08 -26.03
C ASP A 235 1.04 16.50 -24.98
N HIS A 236 0.87 17.69 -24.37
CA HIS A 236 1.76 18.12 -23.29
C HIS A 236 1.71 17.16 -22.09
N PHE A 237 0.51 16.73 -21.72
CA PHE A 237 0.33 15.78 -20.60
C PHE A 237 0.73 14.36 -21.01
N LEU A 238 0.37 13.93 -22.21
CA LEU A 238 0.72 12.61 -22.75
C LEU A 238 2.23 12.43 -22.84
N ASN A 239 2.95 13.42 -23.37
CA ASN A 239 4.41 13.39 -23.49
C ASN A 239 5.08 13.24 -22.11
N LYS A 240 4.56 13.92 -21.08
CA LYS A 240 5.08 13.78 -19.71
C LYS A 240 4.85 12.38 -19.16
N VAL A 241 3.66 11.80 -19.33
CA VAL A 241 3.34 10.44 -18.91
C VAL A 241 4.18 9.42 -19.67
N SER A 242 4.33 9.59 -21.02
CA SER A 242 5.16 8.72 -21.85
C SER A 242 6.61 8.73 -21.41
N PHE A 243 7.22 9.91 -21.25
CA PHE A 243 8.61 10.05 -20.80
C PHE A 243 8.87 9.34 -19.46
N ILE A 244 7.97 9.50 -18.48
CA ILE A 244 8.12 8.86 -17.18
C ILE A 244 7.93 7.35 -17.28
N SER A 245 6.94 6.91 -18.08
CA SER A 245 6.67 5.49 -18.32
C SER A 245 7.84 4.80 -19.02
N GLU A 246 8.46 5.44 -20.01
CA GLU A 246 9.66 4.96 -20.69
C GLU A 246 10.85 4.85 -19.74
N LYS A 247 11.02 5.81 -18.84
CA LYS A 247 12.07 5.75 -17.81
C LYS A 247 11.87 4.57 -16.87
N ILE A 248 10.65 4.37 -16.37
CA ILE A 248 10.31 3.21 -15.52
C ILE A 248 10.51 1.90 -16.28
N SER A 249 10.04 1.85 -17.54
CA SER A 249 10.22 0.68 -18.42
C SER A 249 11.70 0.34 -18.59
N THR A 250 12.54 1.34 -18.88
CA THR A 250 13.99 1.16 -19.03
C THR A 250 14.63 0.58 -17.76
N VAL A 251 14.23 1.07 -16.59
CA VAL A 251 14.69 0.55 -15.28
C VAL A 251 14.27 -0.90 -15.10
N ASN A 252 13.01 -1.22 -15.38
CA ASN A 252 12.47 -2.58 -15.25
C ASN A 252 13.13 -3.55 -16.25
N ILE A 253 13.36 -3.14 -17.50
CA ILE A 253 14.10 -3.94 -18.52
C ILE A 253 15.50 -4.24 -18.02
N LYS A 254 16.25 -3.23 -17.56
CA LYS A 254 17.61 -3.43 -17.03
C LYS A 254 17.64 -4.38 -15.84
N ASN A 255 16.68 -4.25 -14.91
CA ASN A 255 16.56 -5.15 -13.77
C ASN A 255 16.23 -6.58 -14.20
N GLN A 256 15.32 -6.76 -15.16
CA GLN A 256 14.97 -8.07 -15.70
C GLN A 256 16.12 -8.73 -16.45
N LEU A 257 16.89 -7.97 -17.22
CA LEU A 257 18.11 -8.48 -17.89
C LEU A 257 19.12 -8.96 -16.86
N ILE A 258 19.38 -8.17 -15.81
CA ILE A 258 20.29 -8.58 -14.72
C ILE A 258 19.79 -9.88 -14.08
N ASN A 259 18.51 -10.05 -13.86
CA ASN A 259 17.94 -11.27 -13.29
C ASN A 259 18.12 -12.52 -14.17
N ASN A 260 18.22 -12.36 -15.50
CA ASN A 260 18.40 -13.47 -16.44
C ASN A 260 19.87 -13.84 -16.70
N ILE A 261 20.81 -12.90 -16.52
CA ILE A 261 22.25 -13.13 -16.74
C ILE A 261 22.79 -14.40 -16.02
N PRO A 262 22.47 -14.66 -14.74
CA PRO A 262 23.04 -15.80 -14.02
C PRO A 262 22.74 -17.15 -14.68
N ARG A 263 21.54 -17.32 -15.22
CA ARG A 263 21.12 -18.55 -15.87
C ARG A 263 22.07 -18.93 -17.02
N HIS A 264 22.33 -17.99 -17.92
CA HIS A 264 23.18 -18.23 -19.09
C HIS A 264 24.64 -18.50 -18.69
N PHE A 265 25.16 -17.75 -17.70
CA PHE A 265 26.51 -18.01 -17.19
C PHE A 265 26.64 -19.40 -16.56
N LEU A 266 25.62 -19.84 -15.82
CA LEU A 266 25.62 -21.16 -15.21
C LEU A 266 25.53 -22.29 -16.24
N GLU A 267 24.74 -22.11 -17.31
CA GLU A 267 24.66 -23.07 -18.41
C GLU A 267 26.04 -23.26 -19.10
N ILE A 268 26.70 -22.16 -19.48
CA ILE A 268 28.03 -22.18 -20.11
C ILE A 268 29.05 -22.84 -19.18
N PHE A 269 29.07 -22.42 -17.91
CA PHE A 269 30.00 -22.92 -16.90
C PHE A 269 29.86 -24.44 -16.74
N PHE A 270 28.64 -24.94 -16.63
CA PHE A 270 28.42 -26.37 -16.41
C PHE A 270 28.83 -27.21 -17.61
N VAL A 271 28.44 -26.82 -18.82
CA VAL A 271 28.85 -27.53 -20.05
C VAL A 271 30.38 -27.53 -20.14
N SER A 272 31.02 -26.40 -19.89
CA SER A 272 32.49 -26.31 -19.90
C SER A 272 33.13 -27.21 -18.84
N ALA A 273 32.59 -27.21 -17.60
CA ALA A 273 33.09 -28.07 -16.52
C ALA A 273 32.93 -29.56 -16.83
N ALA A 274 31.77 -29.96 -17.40
CA ALA A 274 31.52 -31.34 -17.82
C ALA A 274 32.51 -31.78 -18.90
N MET A 275 32.75 -30.95 -19.91
CA MET A 275 33.70 -31.29 -20.99
C MET A 275 35.15 -31.36 -20.48
N LEU A 276 35.55 -30.46 -19.60
CA LEU A 276 36.87 -30.52 -18.94
C LEU A 276 37.01 -31.78 -18.06
N PHE A 277 35.96 -32.14 -17.33
CA PHE A 277 35.96 -33.39 -16.55
C PHE A 277 36.16 -34.62 -17.44
N ILE A 278 35.44 -34.72 -18.56
CA ILE A 278 35.63 -35.81 -19.54
C ILE A 278 37.07 -35.83 -20.05
N TYR A 279 37.57 -34.66 -20.50
CA TYR A 279 38.93 -34.53 -21.05
C TYR A 279 40.00 -35.03 -20.06
N PHE A 280 39.95 -34.55 -18.81
CA PHE A 280 40.94 -34.98 -17.79
C PHE A 280 40.76 -36.45 -17.36
N SER A 281 39.52 -36.95 -17.32
CA SER A 281 39.24 -38.38 -16.99
C SER A 281 39.78 -39.33 -18.04
N VAL A 282 39.63 -39.00 -19.33
CA VAL A 282 40.18 -39.79 -20.44
C VAL A 282 41.73 -39.75 -20.39
N ILE A 283 42.37 -38.62 -20.14
CA ILE A 283 43.83 -38.52 -20.01
C ILE A 283 44.36 -39.38 -18.85
N LYS A 284 43.63 -39.43 -17.73
CA LYS A 284 43.99 -40.25 -16.57
C LYS A 284 43.71 -41.76 -16.75
N GLY A 285 43.13 -42.18 -17.87
CA GLY A 285 42.86 -43.59 -18.17
C GLY A 285 41.70 -44.19 -17.34
N HIS A 286 40.76 -43.38 -16.84
CA HIS A 286 39.59 -43.92 -16.15
C HIS A 286 38.72 -44.74 -17.09
N VAL A 287 38.04 -45.75 -16.54
CA VAL A 287 37.14 -46.62 -17.31
C VAL A 287 35.94 -45.81 -17.82
N TYR A 288 35.59 -45.98 -19.10
CA TYR A 288 34.49 -45.21 -19.73
C TYR A 288 33.14 -45.38 -19.03
N THR A 289 32.85 -46.55 -18.46
CA THR A 289 31.63 -46.82 -17.69
C THR A 289 31.52 -45.93 -16.46
N ASP A 290 32.61 -45.72 -15.74
CA ASP A 290 32.63 -44.85 -14.54
C ASP A 290 32.48 -43.37 -14.90
N ILE A 291 33.05 -42.96 -16.03
CA ILE A 291 32.90 -41.61 -16.57
C ILE A 291 31.42 -41.35 -16.91
N ILE A 292 30.75 -42.28 -17.62
CA ILE A 292 29.34 -42.14 -18.01
C ILE A 292 28.42 -42.12 -16.79
N LEU A 293 28.66 -43.00 -15.79
CA LEU A 293 27.88 -43.01 -14.54
C LEU A 293 28.02 -41.69 -13.79
N THR A 294 29.23 -41.21 -13.64
CA THR A 294 29.48 -39.94 -12.93
C THR A 294 28.82 -38.75 -13.62
N ILE A 295 28.99 -38.66 -14.95
CA ILE A 295 28.39 -37.56 -15.74
C ILE A 295 26.86 -37.65 -15.68
N GLY A 296 26.27 -38.84 -15.76
CA GLY A 296 24.83 -39.03 -15.68
C GLY A 296 24.22 -38.49 -14.39
N VAL A 297 24.86 -38.77 -13.24
CA VAL A 297 24.40 -38.26 -11.94
C VAL A 297 24.56 -36.74 -11.83
N TYR A 298 25.73 -36.20 -12.23
CA TYR A 298 25.95 -34.75 -12.20
C TYR A 298 25.04 -34.01 -13.18
N ALA A 299 24.73 -34.57 -14.35
CA ALA A 299 23.78 -33.99 -15.29
C ALA A 299 22.37 -33.87 -14.69
N VAL A 300 21.90 -34.94 -14.04
CA VAL A 300 20.59 -34.91 -13.36
C VAL A 300 20.58 -33.94 -12.20
N ALA A 301 21.63 -33.91 -11.38
CA ALA A 301 21.76 -32.94 -10.30
C ALA A 301 21.77 -31.49 -10.83
N ALA A 302 22.44 -31.24 -11.96
CA ALA A 302 22.49 -29.97 -12.63
C ALA A 302 21.12 -29.48 -13.11
N PHE A 303 20.32 -30.38 -13.68
CA PHE A 303 18.94 -30.07 -14.07
C PHE A 303 18.10 -29.48 -12.94
N ARG A 304 18.46 -29.76 -11.68
CA ARG A 304 17.80 -29.20 -10.49
C ARG A 304 18.55 -28.02 -9.90
N ILE A 305 19.87 -28.09 -9.80
CA ILE A 305 20.69 -27.03 -9.19
C ILE A 305 20.60 -25.73 -9.98
N PHE A 306 20.57 -25.74 -11.31
CA PHE A 306 20.52 -24.51 -12.12
C PHE A 306 19.26 -23.69 -11.91
N PRO A 307 18.04 -24.25 -12.09
CA PRO A 307 16.83 -23.47 -11.82
C PRO A 307 16.78 -22.97 -10.38
N SER A 308 17.23 -23.79 -9.42
CA SER A 308 17.27 -23.39 -8.00
C SER A 308 18.21 -22.22 -7.75
N THR A 309 19.42 -22.24 -8.33
CA THR A 309 20.40 -21.15 -8.19
C THR A 309 19.91 -19.88 -8.86
N SER A 310 19.35 -20.01 -10.07
CA SER A 310 18.74 -18.85 -10.75
C SER A 310 17.64 -18.21 -9.89
N LYS A 311 16.75 -19.02 -9.30
CA LYS A 311 15.72 -18.51 -8.38
C LYS A 311 16.29 -17.88 -7.12
N ILE A 312 17.36 -18.43 -6.54
CA ILE A 312 18.05 -17.83 -5.39
C ILE A 312 18.54 -16.42 -5.76
N ILE A 313 19.20 -16.28 -6.90
CA ILE A 313 19.74 -15.00 -7.34
C ILE A 313 18.62 -13.99 -7.61
N VAL A 314 17.55 -14.41 -8.33
CA VAL A 314 16.37 -13.57 -8.57
C VAL A 314 15.73 -13.14 -7.25
N SER A 315 15.54 -14.08 -6.32
CA SER A 315 14.95 -13.79 -5.00
C SER A 315 15.75 -12.76 -4.20
N ILE A 316 17.09 -12.87 -4.23
CA ILE A 316 17.96 -11.89 -3.57
C ILE A 316 17.88 -10.54 -4.29
N ASN A 317 17.87 -10.53 -5.62
CA ASN A 317 17.71 -9.29 -6.40
C ASN A 317 16.37 -8.60 -6.14
N ASP A 318 15.27 -9.35 -6.09
CA ASP A 318 13.94 -8.82 -5.75
C ASP A 318 13.93 -8.18 -4.36
N MET A 319 14.59 -8.81 -3.39
CA MET A 319 14.75 -8.25 -2.04
C MET A 319 15.61 -6.97 -2.04
N ILE A 320 16.67 -6.92 -2.83
CA ILE A 320 17.55 -5.75 -2.96
C ILE A 320 16.80 -4.61 -3.68
N PHE A 321 16.10 -4.92 -4.77
CA PHE A 321 15.28 -3.96 -5.52
C PHE A 321 14.16 -3.36 -4.67
N ALA A 322 13.51 -4.18 -3.86
CA ALA A 322 12.43 -3.75 -2.98
C ALA A 322 12.88 -2.99 -1.73
N LYS A 323 14.19 -2.81 -1.52
CA LYS A 323 14.72 -2.23 -0.27
C LYS A 323 14.15 -0.85 0.00
N ALA A 324 14.14 0.05 -1.00
CA ALA A 324 13.60 1.41 -0.86
C ALA A 324 12.11 1.40 -0.46
N ALA A 325 11.30 0.61 -1.16
CA ALA A 325 9.88 0.45 -0.85
C ALA A 325 9.66 -0.13 0.55
N THR A 326 10.44 -1.16 0.91
CA THR A 326 10.36 -1.81 2.23
C THR A 326 10.74 -0.87 3.36
N ASP A 327 11.82 -0.11 3.22
CA ASP A 327 12.26 0.86 4.22
C ASP A 327 11.22 1.96 4.44
N ARG A 328 10.61 2.47 3.37
CA ARG A 328 9.56 3.49 3.40
C ARG A 328 8.29 2.96 4.08
N ILE A 329 7.76 1.82 3.62
CA ILE A 329 6.56 1.22 4.21
C ILE A 329 6.77 0.83 5.67
N PHE A 330 7.95 0.32 6.02
CA PHE A 330 8.30 -0.04 7.39
C PHE A 330 8.36 1.17 8.31
N LYS A 331 8.90 2.30 7.84
CA LYS A 331 8.88 3.58 8.55
C LYS A 331 7.43 4.01 8.83
N ASP A 332 6.57 3.98 7.81
CA ASP A 332 5.16 4.35 7.95
C ASP A 332 4.42 3.43 8.94
N LEU A 333 4.76 2.14 8.98
CA LEU A 333 4.20 1.20 9.95
C LEU A 333 4.63 1.50 11.39
N ILE A 334 5.89 1.92 11.61
CA ILE A 334 6.41 2.27 12.95
C ILE A 334 5.83 3.61 13.41
N ASP A 335 5.95 4.63 12.57
CA ASP A 335 5.45 5.97 12.87
C ASP A 335 3.92 5.93 13.10
N GLY A 336 3.22 5.14 12.29
CA GLY A 336 1.80 4.90 12.46
C GLY A 336 1.42 4.16 13.74
N HIS A 337 2.28 3.26 14.26
CA HIS A 337 2.05 2.64 15.57
C HIS A 337 2.17 3.66 16.72
N SER A 338 3.10 4.59 16.63
CA SER A 338 3.22 5.66 17.64
C SER A 338 2.03 6.62 17.59
N ILE A 339 1.45 6.87 16.41
CA ILE A 339 0.25 7.69 16.21
C ILE A 339 -1.00 6.91 16.65
N ALA A 340 -1.11 5.64 16.30
CA ALA A 340 -2.25 4.78 16.65
C ALA A 340 -2.27 4.35 18.13
N SER A 341 -1.12 4.28 18.79
CA SER A 341 -1.03 4.03 20.25
C SER A 341 -1.44 5.24 21.09
N ASN A 342 -1.59 6.41 20.45
CA ASN A 342 -2.36 7.54 20.96
C ASN A 342 -3.61 7.75 20.07
N PRO A 343 -4.52 6.78 19.93
CA PRO A 343 -5.83 7.11 19.43
C PRO A 343 -6.44 7.94 20.57
N LYS A 344 -6.40 9.23 20.46
CA LYS A 344 -7.54 10.00 20.90
C LYS A 344 -8.70 9.59 19.97
N LYS A 345 -9.19 8.35 20.10
CA LYS A 345 -10.62 8.10 20.03
C LYS A 345 -11.16 9.02 21.08
N GLN A 346 -11.46 10.23 20.64
CA GLN A 346 -12.20 11.18 21.43
C GLN A 346 -13.48 10.43 21.73
N SER A 347 -13.49 9.77 22.89
CA SER A 347 -14.70 9.16 23.43
C SER A 347 -15.76 10.23 23.25
N LEU A 348 -16.87 9.85 22.63
CA LEU A 348 -18.07 10.66 22.64
C LEU A 348 -18.22 11.08 24.09
N THR A 349 -17.95 12.35 24.37
CA THR A 349 -18.15 12.95 25.69
C THR A 349 -19.54 12.56 26.16
N ASN A 350 -19.65 12.23 27.43
CA ASN A 350 -20.93 11.98 28.04
C ASN A 350 -21.92 13.05 27.55
N LYS A 351 -23.09 12.63 27.06
CA LYS A 351 -24.18 13.48 26.50
C LYS A 351 -24.63 14.67 27.40
N LYS A 352 -23.94 14.92 28.50
CA LYS A 352 -24.29 15.93 29.52
C LYS A 352 -23.50 17.24 29.42
N ASP A 353 -22.36 17.28 28.71
CA ASP A 353 -21.59 18.51 28.61
C ASP A 353 -22.06 19.37 27.43
N ILE A 354 -22.70 20.47 27.72
CA ILE A 354 -23.19 21.47 26.74
C ILE A 354 -22.07 22.48 26.50
N LEU A 355 -21.82 22.82 25.23
CA LEU A 355 -20.88 23.84 24.83
C LEU A 355 -21.27 25.20 25.43
N SER A 356 -20.35 25.86 26.13
CA SER A 356 -20.50 27.21 26.63
C SER A 356 -20.00 28.24 25.63
N HIS A 357 -18.77 28.09 25.19
CA HIS A 357 -18.13 28.96 24.21
C HIS A 357 -16.90 28.31 23.57
N ILE A 358 -16.48 28.88 22.45
CA ILE A 358 -15.21 28.57 21.76
C ILE A 358 -14.26 29.73 22.08
N GLU A 359 -13.04 29.42 22.53
CA GLU A 359 -12.09 30.42 22.97
C GLU A 359 -10.74 30.30 22.28
N PHE A 360 -10.26 31.42 21.76
CA PHE A 360 -8.90 31.60 21.24
C PHE A 360 -8.19 32.59 22.15
N LYS A 361 -7.03 32.22 22.71
CA LYS A 361 -6.17 33.06 23.56
C LYS A 361 -4.77 33.16 22.96
N ASP A 362 -4.39 34.31 22.48
CA ASP A 362 -3.08 34.67 21.94
C ASP A 362 -2.59 33.64 20.88
N VAL A 363 -3.49 33.22 19.99
CA VAL A 363 -3.25 32.17 19.03
C VAL A 363 -2.44 32.67 17.85
N ASP A 364 -1.25 32.08 17.69
CA ASP A 364 -0.41 32.18 16.50
C ASP A 364 -0.37 30.84 15.77
N PHE A 365 -0.29 30.89 14.44
CA PHE A 365 -0.07 29.68 13.65
C PHE A 365 0.83 29.94 12.44
N LYS A 366 1.78 28.99 12.20
CA LYS A 366 2.54 28.88 10.96
C LYS A 366 2.67 27.42 10.56
N TYR A 367 2.69 27.14 9.26
CA TYR A 367 2.99 25.80 8.75
C TYR A 367 4.49 25.46 8.97
N LYS A 368 4.82 24.17 9.16
CA LYS A 368 6.19 23.71 9.46
C LYS A 368 7.24 24.21 8.47
N ASN A 369 6.87 24.36 7.19
CA ASN A 369 7.78 24.76 6.12
C ASN A 369 7.60 26.23 5.71
N ALA A 370 6.83 27.03 6.46
CA ALA A 370 6.63 28.44 6.17
C ALA A 370 7.52 29.30 7.09
N ASP A 371 8.10 30.36 6.55
CA ASP A 371 8.88 31.32 7.35
C ASP A 371 7.99 32.31 8.08
N GLN A 372 6.78 32.54 7.58
CA GLN A 372 5.87 33.54 8.10
C GLN A 372 4.67 32.95 8.82
N LEU A 373 4.18 33.65 9.84
CA LEU A 373 2.90 33.39 10.49
C LEU A 373 1.76 33.61 9.48
N VAL A 374 0.79 32.70 9.47
CA VAL A 374 -0.47 32.81 8.74
C VAL A 374 -1.52 33.46 9.62
N ILE A 375 -1.49 33.14 10.90
CA ILE A 375 -2.39 33.69 11.93
C ILE A 375 -1.51 34.29 13.03
N LYS A 376 -1.88 35.49 13.52
CA LYS A 376 -1.10 36.21 14.52
C LYS A 376 -2.02 36.80 15.60
N ASN A 377 -1.72 36.45 16.84
CA ASN A 377 -2.33 37.01 18.05
C ASN A 377 -3.86 37.07 18.02
N ILE A 378 -4.50 35.96 17.66
CA ILE A 378 -5.95 35.88 17.66
C ILE A 378 -6.45 35.70 19.10
N ASN A 379 -7.29 36.68 19.50
CA ASN A 379 -8.07 36.68 20.73
C ASN A 379 -9.55 36.79 20.36
N LEU A 380 -10.28 35.65 20.42
CA LEU A 380 -11.67 35.56 20.00
C LEU A 380 -12.46 34.65 20.91
N LYS A 381 -13.65 35.10 21.32
CA LYS A 381 -14.61 34.30 22.07
C LYS A 381 -15.94 34.27 21.33
N ILE A 382 -16.38 33.05 20.97
CA ILE A 382 -17.65 32.76 20.28
C ILE A 382 -18.55 32.07 21.28
N LYS A 383 -19.71 32.68 21.59
CA LYS A 383 -20.67 32.11 22.54
C LYS A 383 -21.40 30.91 21.93
N SER A 384 -21.85 30.00 22.77
CA SER A 384 -22.74 28.92 22.31
C SER A 384 -23.99 29.50 21.69
N LYS A 385 -24.45 28.84 20.60
CA LYS A 385 -25.67 29.24 19.86
C LYS A 385 -25.58 30.60 19.17
N GLU A 386 -24.41 31.19 19.07
CA GLU A 386 -24.13 32.40 18.33
C GLU A 386 -23.91 32.10 16.84
N LEU A 387 -24.36 32.95 15.96
CA LEU A 387 -24.13 32.90 14.53
C LEU A 387 -23.14 33.96 14.14
N ILE A 388 -21.90 33.60 13.79
CA ILE A 388 -20.85 34.53 13.40
C ILE A 388 -20.51 34.44 11.94
N GLY A 389 -20.13 35.58 11.35
CA GLY A 389 -19.60 35.72 10.01
C GLY A 389 -18.11 36.01 10.00
N ILE A 390 -17.37 35.39 9.07
CA ILE A 390 -15.96 35.67 8.82
C ILE A 390 -15.81 36.13 7.37
N ILE A 391 -15.30 37.35 7.18
CA ILE A 391 -15.01 37.92 5.87
C ILE A 391 -13.52 38.22 5.72
N GLY A 392 -13.02 38.12 4.50
CA GLY A 392 -11.62 38.45 4.16
C GLY A 392 -11.29 38.03 2.74
N SER A 393 -10.22 38.58 2.18
CA SER A 393 -9.77 38.27 0.84
C SER A 393 -9.35 36.78 0.69
N SER A 394 -9.34 36.24 -0.53
CA SER A 394 -8.90 34.88 -0.79
C SER A 394 -7.41 34.70 -0.43
N GLY A 395 -7.05 33.55 0.12
CA GLY A 395 -5.66 33.23 0.48
C GLY A 395 -5.13 33.86 1.76
N ILE A 396 -5.92 34.68 2.49
CA ILE A 396 -5.44 35.41 3.68
C ILE A 396 -5.23 34.51 4.92
N GLY A 397 -5.82 33.30 4.96
CA GLY A 397 -5.71 32.38 6.10
C GLY A 397 -7.04 31.93 6.74
N LYS A 398 -8.20 32.22 6.11
CA LYS A 398 -9.53 31.81 6.61
C LYS A 398 -9.66 30.29 6.74
N SER A 399 -9.22 29.55 5.75
CA SER A 399 -9.25 28.09 5.78
C SER A 399 -8.34 27.52 6.88
N THR A 400 -7.18 28.15 7.12
CA THR A 400 -6.29 27.78 8.23
C THR A 400 -6.98 27.97 9.59
N PHE A 401 -7.74 29.05 9.74
CA PHE A 401 -8.52 29.30 10.96
C PHE A 401 -9.63 28.24 11.14
N VAL A 402 -10.34 27.90 10.06
CA VAL A 402 -11.33 26.81 10.06
C VAL A 402 -10.70 25.48 10.45
N ASP A 403 -9.52 25.16 9.90
CA ASP A 403 -8.78 23.92 10.21
C ASP A 403 -8.35 23.85 11.69
N ILE A 404 -8.05 24.99 12.32
CA ILE A 404 -7.80 25.05 13.77
C ILE A 404 -9.08 24.75 14.56
N ILE A 405 -10.23 25.32 14.18
CA ILE A 405 -11.52 25.04 14.83
C ILE A 405 -11.91 23.58 14.68
N LEU A 406 -11.67 22.99 13.50
CA LEU A 406 -11.93 21.59 13.25
C LEU A 406 -10.95 20.65 13.99
N GLY A 407 -9.90 21.22 14.63
CA GLY A 407 -8.87 20.45 15.33
C GLY A 407 -7.88 19.73 14.41
N PHE A 408 -7.87 20.06 13.12
CA PHE A 408 -6.93 19.53 12.14
C PHE A 408 -5.54 20.13 12.29
N LEU A 409 -5.47 21.40 12.66
CA LEU A 409 -4.23 22.12 12.92
C LEU A 409 -4.17 22.54 14.40
N LYS A 410 -2.97 22.48 14.98
CA LYS A 410 -2.73 22.94 16.35
C LYS A 410 -2.04 24.30 16.32
N PRO A 411 -2.47 25.27 17.15
CA PRO A 411 -1.75 26.53 17.32
C PRO A 411 -0.26 26.33 17.56
N THR A 412 0.57 27.16 16.95
CA THR A 412 2.02 27.19 17.21
C THR A 412 2.30 27.85 18.57
N LYS A 413 1.48 28.84 18.94
CA LYS A 413 1.50 29.54 20.21
C LYS A 413 0.06 29.86 20.64
N GLY A 414 -0.17 30.07 21.95
CA GLY A 414 -1.49 30.29 22.50
C GLY A 414 -2.33 29.03 22.64
N ASN A 415 -3.60 29.22 22.97
CA ASN A 415 -4.52 28.12 23.24
C ASN A 415 -5.83 28.27 22.47
N PHE A 416 -6.33 27.15 21.95
CA PHE A 416 -7.65 27.01 21.35
C PHE A 416 -8.43 25.92 22.08
N ASN A 417 -9.65 26.22 22.56
CA ASN A 417 -10.46 25.28 23.32
C ASN A 417 -11.95 25.43 23.02
N PHE A 418 -12.66 24.28 23.02
CA PHE A 418 -14.10 24.22 23.24
C PHE A 418 -14.35 24.10 24.74
N VAL A 419 -15.05 25.05 25.32
CA VAL A 419 -15.29 25.13 26.77
C VAL A 419 -16.72 24.71 27.08
N SER A 420 -16.91 23.78 28.02
CA SER A 420 -18.23 23.35 28.48
C SER A 420 -18.81 24.33 29.53
N ASN A 421 -20.09 24.15 29.84
CA ASN A 421 -20.72 24.94 30.92
C ASN A 421 -20.07 24.67 32.30
N SER A 422 -19.42 23.51 32.45
CA SER A 422 -18.63 23.18 33.66
C SER A 422 -17.21 23.78 33.64
N MET A 423 -16.89 24.67 32.69
CA MET A 423 -15.57 25.28 32.46
C MET A 423 -14.45 24.28 32.16
N GLN A 424 -14.80 23.09 31.69
CA GLN A 424 -13.84 22.08 31.26
C GLN A 424 -13.62 22.14 29.75
N ASN A 425 -12.40 21.84 29.32
CA ASN A 425 -12.09 21.69 27.89
C ASN A 425 -12.76 20.43 27.35
N MET A 426 -13.62 20.61 26.35
CA MET A 426 -14.32 19.53 25.69
C MET A 426 -13.41 18.87 24.66
N THR A 427 -13.45 17.54 24.59
CA THR A 427 -12.74 16.75 23.59
C THR A 427 -13.75 15.95 22.78
N GLY A 428 -13.65 15.98 21.44
CA GLY A 428 -14.58 15.22 20.58
C GLY A 428 -14.86 15.94 19.26
N ASN A 429 -15.71 15.32 18.44
CA ASN A 429 -16.14 15.87 17.15
C ASN A 429 -17.36 16.77 17.35
N PHE A 430 -17.15 18.04 17.73
CA PHE A 430 -18.21 19.00 17.99
C PHE A 430 -18.70 19.73 16.76
N ALA A 431 -17.92 19.74 15.67
CA ALA A 431 -18.24 20.49 14.46
C ALA A 431 -18.68 19.59 13.30
N SER A 432 -19.64 20.10 12.52
CA SER A 432 -19.89 19.68 11.15
C SER A 432 -19.36 20.75 10.20
N TYR A 433 -18.88 20.33 9.02
CA TYR A 433 -18.17 21.20 8.09
C TYR A 433 -18.69 21.06 6.66
N LEU A 434 -19.05 22.18 6.06
CA LEU A 434 -19.30 22.33 4.64
C LEU A 434 -18.05 22.94 4.00
N PRO A 435 -17.26 22.18 3.22
CA PRO A 435 -16.10 22.72 2.51
C PRO A 435 -16.53 23.54 1.29
N GLN A 436 -15.65 24.43 0.84
CA GLN A 436 -15.83 25.21 -0.38
C GLN A 436 -16.02 24.31 -1.62
N GLU A 437 -15.25 23.20 -1.71
CA GLU A 437 -15.37 22.19 -2.76
C GLU A 437 -15.80 20.84 -2.14
N PRO A 438 -17.11 20.52 -2.15
CA PRO A 438 -17.59 19.27 -1.59
C PRO A 438 -17.20 18.05 -2.43
N ILE A 439 -16.75 16.99 -1.75
CA ILE A 439 -16.51 15.70 -2.38
C ILE A 439 -17.79 14.88 -2.48
N LEU A 440 -17.93 14.14 -3.59
CA LEU A 440 -18.90 13.06 -3.75
C LEU A 440 -18.20 11.71 -3.67
N VAL A 441 -18.84 10.79 -2.99
CA VAL A 441 -18.43 9.38 -2.96
C VAL A 441 -19.31 8.62 -3.97
N ASN A 442 -18.71 7.67 -4.69
CA ASN A 442 -19.46 6.75 -5.56
C ASN A 442 -20.43 5.93 -4.69
N GLY A 443 -21.71 6.23 -4.79
CA GLY A 443 -22.77 5.64 -3.96
C GLY A 443 -24.08 6.38 -4.15
N THR A 444 -25.09 6.04 -3.36
CA THR A 444 -26.41 6.70 -3.43
C THR A 444 -26.39 8.10 -2.79
N ILE A 445 -27.45 8.86 -3.02
CA ILE A 445 -27.66 10.18 -2.37
C ILE A 445 -27.66 10.01 -0.85
N GLU A 446 -28.38 9.03 -0.31
CA GLU A 446 -28.44 8.78 1.13
C GLU A 446 -27.08 8.35 1.70
N GLU A 447 -26.30 7.51 1.00
CA GLU A 447 -24.93 7.16 1.40
C GLU A 447 -24.00 8.38 1.39
N ASN A 448 -24.20 9.29 0.45
CA ASN A 448 -23.44 10.56 0.42
C ASN A 448 -23.81 11.52 1.53
N ILE A 449 -25.03 11.48 2.07
CA ILE A 449 -25.45 12.29 3.21
C ILE A 449 -24.94 11.70 4.52
N THR A 450 -25.06 10.37 4.68
CA THR A 450 -24.84 9.68 5.94
C THR A 450 -23.43 9.14 6.13
N PHE A 451 -22.68 8.90 5.03
CA PHE A 451 -21.43 8.12 4.99
C PHE A 451 -21.58 6.69 5.56
N GLU A 452 -22.80 6.16 5.53
CA GLU A 452 -23.11 4.78 5.93
C GLU A 452 -23.53 3.97 4.71
N ASN A 453 -23.15 2.67 4.68
CA ASN A 453 -23.57 1.79 3.59
C ASN A 453 -25.02 1.35 3.80
N GLN A 454 -25.78 1.16 2.71
CA GLN A 454 -27.15 0.62 2.75
C GLN A 454 -27.24 -0.74 3.46
N SER A 455 -26.18 -1.56 3.36
CA SER A 455 -26.12 -2.89 4.00
C SER A 455 -26.17 -2.85 5.52
N ASP A 456 -25.87 -1.71 6.14
CA ASP A 456 -25.70 -1.61 7.60
C ASP A 456 -27.03 -1.35 8.35
N ASN A 457 -28.15 -1.17 7.65
CA ASN A 457 -29.50 -0.87 8.19
C ASN A 457 -29.53 0.27 9.24
N LYS A 458 -28.55 1.19 9.18
CA LYS A 458 -28.39 2.28 10.15
C LYS A 458 -28.96 3.62 9.66
N ILE A 459 -29.33 3.71 8.36
CA ILE A 459 -29.76 4.95 7.74
C ILE A 459 -31.13 5.37 8.27
N ASN A 460 -31.20 6.53 8.91
CA ASN A 460 -32.43 7.12 9.37
C ASN A 460 -33.08 7.97 8.27
N ASN A 461 -34.01 7.37 7.53
CA ASN A 461 -34.69 7.99 6.39
C ASN A 461 -35.43 9.28 6.75
N LYS A 462 -35.99 9.40 7.97
CA LYS A 462 -36.66 10.61 8.43
C LYS A 462 -35.67 11.76 8.52
N LYS A 463 -34.51 11.51 9.15
CA LYS A 463 -33.44 12.50 9.31
C LYS A 463 -32.80 12.87 7.98
N VAL A 464 -32.68 11.91 7.02
CA VAL A 464 -32.22 12.19 5.65
C VAL A 464 -33.19 13.14 4.94
N ASN A 465 -34.51 12.91 5.05
CA ASN A 465 -35.51 13.80 4.45
C ASN A 465 -35.49 15.21 5.08
N GLU A 466 -35.34 15.32 6.40
CA GLU A 466 -35.17 16.61 7.09
C GLU A 466 -33.92 17.35 6.58
N ALA A 467 -32.80 16.66 6.39
CA ALA A 467 -31.56 17.22 5.86
C ALA A 467 -31.70 17.68 4.40
N LEU A 468 -32.41 16.93 3.56
CA LEU A 468 -32.71 17.31 2.17
C LEU A 468 -33.61 18.56 2.11
N ASN A 469 -34.60 18.67 2.98
CA ASN A 469 -35.44 19.87 3.09
C ASN A 469 -34.61 21.07 3.54
N PHE A 470 -33.77 20.93 4.57
CA PHE A 470 -32.91 21.99 5.06
C PHE A 470 -31.96 22.54 3.99
N SER A 471 -31.43 21.69 3.14
CA SER A 471 -30.53 22.07 2.05
C SER A 471 -31.23 22.47 0.75
N ASP A 472 -32.56 22.55 0.74
CA ASP A 472 -33.40 22.84 -0.43
C ASP A 472 -33.13 21.87 -1.61
N LEU A 473 -32.70 20.63 -1.33
CA LEU A 473 -32.42 19.60 -2.34
C LEU A 473 -33.56 18.60 -2.50
N LYS A 474 -34.53 18.58 -1.61
CA LYS A 474 -35.64 17.60 -1.57
C LYS A 474 -36.43 17.58 -2.86
N LYS A 475 -36.84 18.74 -3.37
CA LYS A 475 -37.62 18.85 -4.62
C LYS A 475 -36.89 18.17 -5.80
N PHE A 476 -35.60 18.42 -5.93
CA PHE A 476 -34.78 17.77 -6.97
C PHE A 476 -34.72 16.25 -6.77
N VAL A 477 -34.46 15.79 -5.55
CA VAL A 477 -34.38 14.34 -5.26
C VAL A 477 -35.71 13.64 -5.56
N ASP A 478 -36.85 14.29 -5.33
CA ASP A 478 -38.17 13.74 -5.60
C ASP A 478 -38.48 13.62 -7.12
N THR A 479 -37.79 14.37 -7.97
CA THR A 479 -37.87 14.20 -9.43
C THR A 479 -37.12 12.98 -9.95
N LEU A 480 -36.24 12.40 -9.15
CA LEU A 480 -35.42 11.27 -9.54
C LEU A 480 -36.19 9.95 -9.40
N LYS A 481 -36.09 9.05 -10.41
CA LYS A 481 -36.80 7.77 -10.45
C LYS A 481 -36.58 6.92 -9.17
N ASN A 482 -35.39 6.96 -8.59
CA ASN A 482 -35.01 6.17 -7.41
C ASN A 482 -34.93 7.03 -6.14
N GLY A 483 -35.32 8.32 -6.16
CA GLY A 483 -35.25 9.21 -5.01
C GLY A 483 -33.89 9.23 -4.36
N THR A 484 -33.83 9.06 -3.04
CA THR A 484 -32.56 9.03 -2.25
C THR A 484 -31.64 7.86 -2.59
N LYS A 485 -32.15 6.80 -3.23
CA LYS A 485 -31.38 5.62 -3.68
C LYS A 485 -30.76 5.81 -5.06
N THR A 486 -30.88 6.98 -5.66
CA THR A 486 -30.21 7.30 -6.93
C THR A 486 -28.70 7.30 -6.75
N LEU A 487 -28.00 6.57 -7.63
CA LEU A 487 -26.54 6.49 -7.64
C LEU A 487 -25.91 7.81 -8.12
N LEU A 488 -24.85 8.23 -7.47
CA LEU A 488 -24.00 9.39 -7.81
C LEU A 488 -22.60 8.93 -8.19
N GLY A 489 -21.86 9.78 -8.91
CA GLY A 489 -20.48 9.53 -9.31
C GLY A 489 -20.37 8.84 -10.68
N ASP A 490 -19.25 8.14 -10.91
CA ASP A 490 -18.85 7.60 -12.23
C ASP A 490 -19.90 6.71 -12.92
N LYS A 491 -20.75 6.05 -12.13
CA LYS A 491 -21.80 5.12 -12.62
C LYS A 491 -23.22 5.67 -12.44
N GLY A 492 -23.38 6.90 -11.98
CA GLY A 492 -24.65 7.52 -11.66
C GLY A 492 -24.85 8.87 -12.33
N ILE A 493 -25.78 9.64 -11.77
CA ILE A 493 -26.01 11.00 -12.24
C ILE A 493 -24.90 11.94 -11.77
N ASN A 494 -24.56 12.90 -12.60
CA ASN A 494 -23.65 13.99 -12.23
C ASN A 494 -24.50 15.17 -11.70
N LEU A 495 -24.22 15.55 -10.45
CA LEU A 495 -24.81 16.73 -9.85
C LEU A 495 -24.14 18.02 -10.35
N SER A 496 -24.91 19.10 -10.53
CA SER A 496 -24.34 20.44 -10.71
C SER A 496 -23.53 20.86 -9.49
N ILE A 497 -22.67 21.88 -9.63
CA ILE A 497 -21.85 22.38 -8.52
C ILE A 497 -22.76 22.82 -7.36
N GLY A 498 -23.85 23.52 -7.64
CA GLY A 498 -24.81 23.93 -6.63
C GLY A 498 -25.55 22.76 -5.97
N GLN A 499 -25.88 21.70 -6.72
CA GLN A 499 -26.47 20.49 -6.14
C GLN A 499 -25.46 19.74 -5.24
N LYS A 500 -24.17 19.67 -5.62
CA LYS A 500 -23.11 19.13 -4.77
C LYS A 500 -22.98 19.89 -3.46
N GLN A 501 -23.02 21.21 -3.54
CA GLN A 501 -22.94 22.09 -2.37
C GLN A 501 -24.13 21.88 -1.44
N ARG A 502 -25.37 21.82 -1.98
CA ARG A 502 -26.58 21.51 -1.20
C ARG A 502 -26.54 20.11 -0.58
N LEU A 503 -26.02 19.10 -1.29
CA LEU A 503 -25.84 17.77 -0.73
C LEU A 503 -24.88 17.76 0.46
N ALA A 504 -23.77 18.50 0.38
CA ALA A 504 -22.85 18.63 1.48
C ALA A 504 -23.45 19.44 2.66
N LEU A 505 -24.31 20.41 2.38
CA LEU A 505 -25.06 21.11 3.41
C LEU A 505 -26.05 20.16 4.12
N ALA A 506 -26.76 19.29 3.36
CA ALA A 506 -27.58 18.23 3.93
C ALA A 506 -26.78 17.30 4.84
N ARG A 507 -25.55 16.94 4.44
CA ARG A 507 -24.62 16.15 5.26
C ARG A 507 -24.31 16.87 6.58
N CYS A 508 -23.97 18.16 6.54
CA CYS A 508 -23.69 18.94 7.76
C CYS A 508 -24.87 18.93 8.73
N PHE A 509 -26.09 19.07 8.21
CA PHE A 509 -27.31 19.07 9.01
C PHE A 509 -27.62 17.67 9.58
N TYR A 510 -27.45 16.63 8.79
CA TYR A 510 -27.71 15.23 9.20
C TYR A 510 -26.89 14.82 10.44
N PHE A 511 -25.61 15.19 10.50
CA PHE A 511 -24.76 14.84 11.63
C PHE A 511 -25.09 15.60 12.92
N ASP A 512 -25.85 16.67 12.86
CA ASP A 512 -26.44 17.39 14.01
C ASP A 512 -25.44 17.72 15.12
N ARG A 513 -24.29 18.33 14.75
CA ARG A 513 -23.25 18.71 15.69
C ARG A 513 -23.57 20.05 16.37
N GLU A 514 -22.94 20.33 17.54
CA GLU A 514 -23.10 21.57 18.30
C GLU A 514 -22.64 22.81 17.51
N VAL A 515 -21.58 22.65 16.73
CA VAL A 515 -21.00 23.70 15.88
C VAL A 515 -21.18 23.32 14.41
N MET A 516 -21.63 24.27 13.59
CA MET A 516 -21.73 24.10 12.14
C MET A 516 -20.84 25.15 11.47
N ILE A 517 -19.87 24.71 10.69
CA ILE A 517 -18.95 25.58 9.95
C ILE A 517 -19.31 25.48 8.46
N LEU A 518 -19.62 26.63 7.86
CA LEU A 518 -20.07 26.75 6.49
C LEU A 518 -19.06 27.62 5.71
N ASP A 519 -18.26 26.99 4.85
CA ASP A 519 -17.26 27.69 4.03
C ASP A 519 -17.87 27.97 2.65
N GLU A 520 -18.19 29.24 2.38
CA GLU A 520 -18.85 29.73 1.17
C GLU A 520 -20.13 28.95 0.79
N PRO A 521 -21.13 28.84 1.68
CA PRO A 521 -22.25 27.92 1.54
C PRO A 521 -23.14 28.15 0.32
N THR A 522 -23.04 29.29 -0.35
CA THR A 522 -23.96 29.68 -1.43
C THR A 522 -23.27 30.24 -2.67
N SER A 523 -21.93 30.07 -2.78
CA SER A 523 -21.15 30.68 -3.88
C SER A 523 -21.53 30.20 -5.29
N SER A 524 -22.20 29.05 -5.42
CA SER A 524 -22.57 28.42 -6.69
C SER A 524 -24.09 28.28 -6.87
N LEU A 525 -24.88 29.05 -6.14
CA LEU A 525 -26.34 28.96 -6.13
C LEU A 525 -27.00 30.20 -6.71
N ASP A 526 -28.17 30.03 -7.27
CA ASP A 526 -29.05 31.12 -7.68
C ASP A 526 -29.63 31.86 -6.48
N ASP A 527 -30.09 33.11 -6.66
CA ASP A 527 -30.54 34.00 -5.58
C ASP A 527 -31.71 33.39 -4.80
N GLU A 528 -32.70 32.75 -5.46
CA GLU A 528 -33.86 32.12 -4.78
C GLU A 528 -33.42 30.97 -3.86
N THR A 529 -32.56 30.10 -4.35
CA THR A 529 -32.00 28.99 -3.54
C THR A 529 -31.14 29.52 -2.40
N GLN A 530 -30.35 30.60 -2.62
CA GLN A 530 -29.59 31.23 -1.57
C GLN A 530 -30.49 31.74 -0.43
N ASP A 531 -31.56 32.48 -0.77
CA ASP A 531 -32.51 33.01 0.19
C ASP A 531 -33.19 31.90 1.00
N ASN A 532 -33.60 30.81 0.36
CA ASN A 532 -34.17 29.66 1.04
C ASN A 532 -33.20 29.04 2.05
N ILE A 533 -31.96 28.83 1.66
CA ILE A 533 -30.93 28.28 2.54
C ILE A 533 -30.63 29.22 3.71
N PHE A 534 -30.50 30.55 3.45
CA PHE A 534 -30.30 31.53 4.55
C PHE A 534 -31.47 31.60 5.51
N ASN A 535 -32.70 31.50 5.02
CA ASN A 535 -33.88 31.41 5.88
C ASN A 535 -33.80 30.14 6.76
N ASN A 536 -33.42 29.01 6.20
CA ASN A 536 -33.23 27.77 6.96
C ASN A 536 -32.11 27.88 8.00
N ILE A 537 -30.99 28.52 7.66
CA ILE A 537 -29.90 28.81 8.61
C ILE A 537 -30.38 29.76 9.73
N LYS A 538 -31.17 30.78 9.39
CA LYS A 538 -31.74 31.71 10.35
C LYS A 538 -32.63 31.00 11.38
N HIS A 539 -33.36 29.96 10.99
CA HIS A 539 -34.17 29.16 11.91
C HIS A 539 -33.33 28.33 12.91
N LEU A 540 -32.03 28.17 12.67
CA LEU A 540 -31.09 27.53 13.59
C LEU A 540 -30.45 28.54 14.57
N LYS A 541 -30.61 29.86 14.36
CA LYS A 541 -30.11 30.91 15.25
C LYS A 541 -30.65 30.70 16.66
N GLY A 542 -29.79 30.82 17.66
CA GLY A 542 -30.15 30.55 19.06
C GLY A 542 -30.29 29.07 19.43
N LYS A 543 -30.18 28.14 18.45
CA LYS A 543 -30.22 26.68 18.67
C LYS A 543 -28.86 26.06 18.49
N LYS A 544 -28.08 26.51 17.51
CA LYS A 544 -26.76 25.99 17.13
C LYS A 544 -25.73 27.11 17.03
N THR A 545 -24.47 26.81 17.33
CA THR A 545 -23.36 27.72 17.03
C THR A 545 -22.99 27.54 15.55
N ILE A 546 -23.04 28.63 14.78
CA ILE A 546 -22.80 28.59 13.33
C ILE A 546 -21.71 29.59 12.97
N ILE A 547 -20.74 29.14 12.21
CA ILE A 547 -19.64 29.97 11.70
C ILE A 547 -19.75 29.97 10.16
N ILE A 548 -20.01 31.11 9.56
CA ILE A 548 -20.11 31.28 8.11
C ILE A 548 -18.87 32.01 7.62
N VAL A 549 -18.11 31.40 6.75
CA VAL A 549 -16.99 32.01 6.03
C VAL A 549 -17.49 32.44 4.67
N SER A 550 -17.38 33.70 4.31
CA SER A 550 -17.82 34.22 3.01
C SER A 550 -16.99 35.43 2.59
N HIS A 551 -16.86 35.62 1.29
CA HIS A 551 -16.35 36.87 0.72
C HIS A 551 -17.47 37.87 0.39
N ASN A 552 -18.75 37.50 0.52
CA ASN A 552 -19.91 38.29 0.23
C ASN A 552 -20.61 38.73 1.52
N LEU A 553 -20.65 40.04 1.76
CA LEU A 553 -21.30 40.64 2.95
C LEU A 553 -22.81 40.39 2.99
N LYS A 554 -23.48 40.25 1.82
CA LYS A 554 -24.93 39.95 1.79
C LYS A 554 -25.26 38.66 2.52
N THR A 555 -24.40 37.66 2.40
CA THR A 555 -24.57 36.35 3.03
C THR A 555 -24.37 36.41 4.56
N LEU A 556 -23.64 37.38 5.04
CA LEU A 556 -23.31 37.55 6.47
C LEU A 556 -24.32 38.43 7.25
N LYS A 557 -25.32 39.01 6.57
CA LYS A 557 -26.37 39.83 7.23
C LYS A 557 -27.20 39.08 8.27
N VAL A 558 -27.23 37.75 8.20
CA VAL A 558 -27.94 36.90 9.17
C VAL A 558 -27.15 36.69 10.47
N CYS A 559 -25.86 37.02 10.47
CA CYS A 559 -24.96 36.80 11.59
C CYS A 559 -25.22 37.78 12.74
N ASP A 560 -24.93 37.36 13.98
CA ASP A 560 -24.97 38.18 15.17
C ASP A 560 -23.76 39.11 15.24
N ARG A 561 -22.59 38.63 14.82
CA ARG A 561 -21.32 39.35 14.77
C ARG A 561 -20.58 38.98 13.50
N ILE A 562 -19.83 39.93 12.94
CA ILE A 562 -19.01 39.75 11.76
C ILE A 562 -17.57 40.13 12.08
N PHE A 563 -16.64 39.24 11.69
CA PHE A 563 -15.21 39.45 11.86
C PHE A 563 -14.53 39.55 10.51
N ARG A 564 -13.76 40.62 10.32
CA ARG A 564 -12.88 40.78 9.16
C ARG A 564 -11.52 40.22 9.49
N PHE A 565 -11.05 39.29 8.62
CA PHE A 565 -9.72 38.76 8.73
C PHE A 565 -8.77 39.55 7.81
N GLU A 566 -7.95 40.39 8.40
CA GLU A 566 -6.97 41.23 7.72
C GLU A 566 -5.66 41.25 8.52
N ASN A 567 -4.51 41.46 7.83
CA ASN A 567 -3.20 41.54 8.49
C ASN A 567 -2.90 40.38 9.45
N LYS A 568 -3.42 39.16 9.12
CA LYS A 568 -3.26 37.94 9.92
C LYS A 568 -4.00 37.97 11.28
N THR A 569 -4.90 38.93 11.50
CA THR A 569 -5.68 39.10 12.73
C THR A 569 -7.16 39.26 12.43
N PHE A 570 -8.00 39.20 13.46
CA PHE A 570 -9.44 39.51 13.37
C PHE A 570 -9.74 40.90 13.94
N SER A 571 -10.59 41.64 13.21
CA SER A 571 -11.28 42.85 13.72
C SER A 571 -12.79 42.63 13.61
N GLU A 572 -13.53 42.95 14.65
CA GLU A 572 -15.00 42.96 14.61
C GLU A 572 -15.48 44.18 13.84
N ILE A 573 -16.44 44.00 12.93
CA ILE A 573 -17.02 45.08 12.13
C ILE A 573 -18.50 45.21 12.42
N ASP A 574 -19.02 46.44 12.40
CA ASP A 574 -20.45 46.68 12.54
C ASP A 574 -21.18 46.27 11.26
N ILE A 575 -22.34 45.58 11.44
CA ILE A 575 -23.18 45.10 10.33
C ILE A 575 -23.71 46.27 9.49
N ASN A 576 -23.75 47.46 10.06
CA ASN A 576 -24.27 48.70 9.46
C ASN A 576 -23.22 49.57 8.75
N GLU A 577 -21.94 49.22 8.78
CA GLU A 577 -20.93 49.91 7.98
C GLU A 577 -21.21 49.72 6.48
N LYS A 578 -21.65 50.81 5.84
CA LYS A 578 -21.80 50.88 4.36
C LYS A 578 -20.43 50.78 3.71
N TYR A 579 -20.30 49.85 2.82
CA TYR A 579 -19.25 49.81 1.78
C TYR A 579 -19.79 50.38 0.50
#